data_d087077465c18ad2f5c0e6c2c729ca10
#
_entry.id   d087077465c18ad2f5c0e6c2c729ca10
#
_cell.length_a   1.000
_cell.length_b   1.000
_cell.length_c   1.000
_cell.angle_alpha   90.00
_cell.angle_beta   90.00
_cell.angle_gamma   90.00
#
_symmetry.space_group_name_H-M   'P 1'
#
loop_
_entity.id
_entity.type
_entity.pdbx_description
1 polymer ?
#
loop_
_entity_poly.entity_id
_entity_poly.type
_entity_poly.pdbx_seq_one_letter_code
_entity_poly.pdbx_strand_id
1 'polypeptide(L)'
;MAKIYEVGGCVRDEIIGVYTNDIDFTFVLDDTNQTVDEGWDKMLLYLKTEGFNIFLETKDCFTVRAKFPKGHINEGLVADFVMARKEVGYIDGTRQPILELGTLEDDLTRRDFTLNALAKDLDGNIIDLFDGQTHLSQKVLITPLDP
;
A
#
# COMPACT_ATOMS: atom_id res chain seq x y z
N MET A 1 -14.09 -3.12 9.58
CA MET A 1 -12.81 -3.80 9.68
C MET A 1 -11.84 -3.29 8.62
N ALA A 2 -10.62 -3.73 8.67
CA ALA A 2 -9.60 -3.27 7.74
C ALA A 2 -8.87 -4.46 7.14
N LYS A 3 -8.23 -4.23 5.98
CA LYS A 3 -7.43 -5.24 5.30
C LYS A 3 -6.09 -4.66 4.91
N ILE A 4 -5.07 -5.52 4.84
CA ILE A 4 -3.77 -5.16 4.29
C ILE A 4 -3.51 -5.94 3.01
N TYR A 5 -2.80 -5.30 2.09
CA TYR A 5 -2.40 -5.91 0.82
C TYR A 5 -0.93 -5.61 0.59
N GLU A 6 -0.13 -6.63 0.20
CA GLU A 6 1.19 -6.37 -0.34
C GLU A 6 1.05 -5.65 -1.68
N VAL A 7 1.90 -4.66 -1.92
CA VAL A 7 1.78 -3.82 -3.12
C VAL A 7 3.15 -3.48 -3.70
N GLY A 8 3.16 -3.03 -4.94
CA GLY A 8 4.32 -2.44 -5.57
C GLY A 8 5.40 -3.43 -5.99
N GLY A 9 6.65 -3.00 -5.85
CA GLY A 9 7.80 -3.75 -6.35
C GLY A 9 7.96 -5.15 -5.80
N CYS A 10 7.58 -5.40 -4.53
CA CYS A 10 7.69 -6.73 -3.95
C CYS A 10 6.73 -7.74 -4.60
N VAL A 11 5.53 -7.32 -4.96
CA VAL A 11 4.57 -8.19 -5.67
C VAL A 11 5.06 -8.46 -7.10
N ARG A 12 5.50 -7.41 -7.81
CA ARG A 12 6.09 -7.55 -9.14
C ARG A 12 7.29 -8.50 -9.11
N ASP A 13 8.21 -8.32 -8.17
CA ASP A 13 9.42 -9.10 -8.07
C ASP A 13 9.13 -10.58 -7.77
N GLU A 14 8.14 -10.86 -6.93
CA GLU A 14 7.69 -12.22 -6.67
C GLU A 14 7.20 -12.91 -7.94
N ILE A 15 6.43 -12.20 -8.78
CA ILE A 15 5.90 -12.74 -10.04
C ILE A 15 7.03 -13.12 -10.99
N ILE A 16 8.09 -12.33 -11.07
CA ILE A 16 9.23 -12.60 -11.95
C ILE A 16 10.31 -13.46 -11.30
N GLY A 17 10.08 -13.91 -10.05
CA GLY A 17 11.00 -14.81 -9.36
C GLY A 17 12.23 -14.12 -8.74
N VAL A 18 12.18 -12.81 -8.55
CA VAL A 18 13.24 -12.03 -7.91
C VAL A 18 12.93 -11.87 -6.42
N TYR A 19 13.91 -12.15 -5.58
CA TYR A 19 13.77 -11.96 -4.13
C TYR A 19 13.95 -10.48 -3.76
N THR A 20 13.11 -9.98 -2.85
CA THR A 20 13.24 -8.63 -2.31
C THR A 20 13.01 -8.64 -0.79
N ASN A 21 13.74 -7.78 -0.07
CA ASN A 21 13.55 -7.53 1.36
C ASN A 21 12.64 -6.32 1.61
N ASP A 22 12.30 -5.57 0.58
CA ASP A 22 11.45 -4.38 0.69
C ASP A 22 10.01 -4.79 0.53
N ILE A 23 9.29 -4.86 1.64
CA ILE A 23 7.88 -5.28 1.67
C ILE A 23 7.04 -4.05 1.95
N ASP A 24 6.12 -3.74 1.03
CA ASP A 24 5.19 -2.63 1.16
C ASP A 24 3.77 -3.16 1.27
N PHE A 25 3.03 -2.63 2.23
CA PHE A 25 1.61 -2.94 2.40
C PHE A 25 0.78 -1.67 2.27
N THR A 26 -0.39 -1.82 1.68
CA THR A 26 -1.45 -0.82 1.73
C THR A 26 -2.48 -1.26 2.76
N PHE A 27 -2.80 -0.35 3.69
CA PHE A 27 -3.83 -0.55 4.69
C PHE A 27 -5.12 0.09 4.20
N VAL A 28 -6.20 -0.71 4.09
CA VAL A 28 -7.47 -0.27 3.54
C VAL A 28 -8.56 -0.45 4.58
N LEU A 29 -9.28 0.64 4.91
CA LEU A 29 -10.44 0.60 5.78
C LEU A 29 -11.69 0.27 4.97
N ASP A 30 -12.59 -0.53 5.54
CA ASP A 30 -13.87 -0.86 4.91
C ASP A 30 -14.76 0.38 4.80
N ASP A 31 -14.68 1.28 5.80
CA ASP A 31 -15.42 2.54 5.82
C ASP A 31 -14.46 3.70 5.62
N THR A 32 -14.55 4.36 4.47
CA THR A 32 -13.73 5.53 4.14
C THR A 32 -14.37 6.87 4.54
N ASN A 33 -15.55 6.84 5.14
CA ASN A 33 -16.23 8.04 5.65
C ASN A 33 -15.70 8.49 7.02
N GLN A 34 -14.49 8.06 7.38
CA GLN A 34 -13.83 8.43 8.61
C GLN A 34 -12.82 9.53 8.36
N THR A 35 -12.43 10.24 9.42
CA THR A 35 -11.33 11.19 9.32
C THR A 35 -10.00 10.46 9.16
N VAL A 36 -9.00 11.17 8.65
CA VAL A 36 -7.63 10.65 8.54
C VAL A 36 -7.11 10.24 9.92
N ASP A 37 -7.39 11.03 10.96
CA ASP A 37 -6.94 10.72 12.32
C ASP A 37 -7.57 9.44 12.86
N GLU A 38 -8.85 9.22 12.61
CA GLU A 38 -9.54 7.98 12.99
C GLU A 38 -8.93 6.78 12.25
N GLY A 39 -8.69 6.93 10.96
CA GLY A 39 -8.05 5.88 10.15
C GLY A 39 -6.64 5.56 10.62
N TRP A 40 -5.85 6.59 10.94
CA TRP A 40 -4.51 6.44 11.46
C TRP A 40 -4.49 5.63 12.77
N ASP A 41 -5.37 5.99 13.71
CA ASP A 41 -5.47 5.27 14.98
C ASP A 41 -5.86 3.81 14.78
N LYS A 42 -6.75 3.53 13.83
CA LYS A 42 -7.15 2.15 13.49
C LYS A 42 -6.01 1.36 12.88
N MET A 43 -5.20 1.98 12.04
CA MET A 43 -4.02 1.33 11.46
C MET A 43 -3.01 0.96 12.55
N LEU A 44 -2.72 1.89 13.46
CA LEU A 44 -1.81 1.62 14.58
C LEU A 44 -2.32 0.49 15.46
N LEU A 45 -3.62 0.50 15.77
CA LEU A 45 -4.24 -0.54 16.58
C LEU A 45 -4.17 -1.91 15.87
N TYR A 46 -4.47 -1.93 14.57
CA TYR A 46 -4.39 -3.15 13.78
C TYR A 46 -2.99 -3.75 13.83
N LEU A 47 -1.97 -2.95 13.58
CA LEU A 47 -0.59 -3.41 13.57
C LEU A 47 -0.14 -3.93 14.93
N LYS A 48 -0.50 -3.23 16.00
CA LYS A 48 -0.19 -3.66 17.37
C LYS A 48 -0.90 -4.97 17.72
N THR A 49 -2.16 -5.10 17.33
CA THR A 49 -2.96 -6.31 17.58
C THR A 49 -2.37 -7.53 16.85
N GLU A 50 -1.85 -7.32 15.64
CA GLU A 50 -1.20 -8.38 14.86
C GLU A 50 0.25 -8.65 15.30
N GLY A 51 0.76 -7.93 16.28
CA GLY A 51 2.07 -8.17 16.87
C GLY A 51 3.24 -7.46 16.19
N PHE A 52 2.98 -6.56 15.25
CA PHE A 52 4.05 -5.80 14.61
C PHE A 52 4.70 -4.83 15.58
N ASN A 53 6.02 -4.71 15.48
CA ASN A 53 6.81 -3.79 16.30
C ASN A 53 7.02 -2.49 15.51
N ILE A 54 6.21 -1.47 15.81
CA ILE A 54 6.26 -0.17 15.16
C ILE A 54 7.44 0.62 15.71
N PHE A 55 8.31 1.12 14.81
CA PHE A 55 9.47 1.90 15.22
C PHE A 55 9.59 3.25 14.51
N LEU A 56 8.75 3.54 13.52
CA LEU A 56 8.72 4.83 12.85
C LEU A 56 7.30 5.12 12.36
N GLU A 57 6.80 6.32 12.73
CA GLU A 57 5.50 6.81 12.30
C GLU A 57 5.69 8.12 11.54
N THR A 58 5.24 8.19 10.30
CA THR A 58 5.26 9.41 9.48
C THR A 58 3.84 9.70 9.03
N LYS A 59 3.07 10.31 9.92
CA LYS A 59 1.63 10.55 9.73
C LYS A 59 1.34 11.40 8.49
N ASP A 60 2.18 12.40 8.22
CA ASP A 60 2.01 13.29 7.05
C ASP A 60 2.09 12.54 5.72
N CYS A 61 2.81 11.41 5.70
CA CYS A 61 2.94 10.53 4.55
C CYS A 61 2.02 9.30 4.64
N PHE A 62 1.16 9.22 5.65
CA PHE A 62 0.28 8.08 5.92
C PHE A 62 1.03 6.76 6.12
N THR A 63 2.29 6.82 6.54
CA THR A 63 3.20 5.68 6.54
C THR A 63 3.65 5.31 7.95
N VAL A 64 3.68 4.00 8.23
CA VAL A 64 4.26 3.40 9.43
C VAL A 64 5.29 2.36 9.00
N ARG A 65 6.46 2.36 9.64
CA ARG A 65 7.45 1.29 9.49
C ARG A 65 7.42 0.40 10.71
N ALA A 66 7.38 -0.90 10.48
CA ALA A 66 7.31 -1.87 11.56
C ALA A 66 8.07 -3.16 11.20
N LYS A 67 8.49 -3.89 12.23
CA LYS A 67 9.08 -5.22 12.07
C LYS A 67 8.02 -6.28 12.22
N PHE A 68 8.14 -7.34 11.44
CA PHE A 68 7.28 -8.53 11.56
C PHE A 68 7.45 -9.18 12.94
N PRO A 69 6.34 -9.73 13.48
CA PRO A 69 6.37 -10.37 14.80
C PRO A 69 7.19 -11.65 14.81
N LYS A 70 7.60 -12.06 16.02
CA LYS A 70 8.22 -13.37 16.23
C LYS A 70 7.26 -14.48 15.82
N GLY A 71 7.80 -15.53 15.21
CA GLY A 71 7.02 -16.64 14.72
C GLY A 71 6.41 -16.45 13.34
N HIS A 72 6.49 -15.25 12.78
CA HIS A 72 6.05 -14.99 11.40
C HIS A 72 7.14 -15.47 10.42
N ILE A 73 6.73 -15.90 9.22
CA ILE A 73 7.68 -16.32 8.17
C ILE A 73 8.70 -15.23 7.83
N ASN A 74 8.30 -13.96 7.96
CA ASN A 74 9.14 -12.79 7.70
C ASN A 74 9.72 -12.18 8.99
N GLU A 75 9.81 -12.95 10.06
CA GLU A 75 10.29 -12.46 11.37
C GLU A 75 11.57 -11.62 11.21
N GLY A 76 11.55 -10.45 11.83
CA GLY A 76 12.70 -9.54 11.83
C GLY A 76 12.86 -8.67 10.60
N LEU A 77 12.12 -8.95 9.52
CA LEU A 77 12.11 -8.06 8.35
C LEU A 77 11.27 -6.82 8.64
N VAL A 78 11.58 -5.74 7.92
CA VAL A 78 10.89 -4.46 8.02
C VAL A 78 9.91 -4.31 6.88
N ALA A 79 8.72 -3.79 7.18
CA ALA A 79 7.72 -3.46 6.18
C ALA A 79 7.23 -2.02 6.36
N ASP A 80 6.82 -1.42 5.27
CA ASP A 80 6.14 -0.13 5.27
C ASP A 80 4.64 -0.36 5.10
N PHE A 81 3.85 0.28 5.97
CA PHE A 81 2.38 0.22 5.92
C PHE A 81 1.88 1.62 5.61
N VAL A 82 1.21 1.76 4.47
CA VAL A 82 0.67 3.04 4.01
C VAL A 82 -0.84 2.95 3.96
N MET A 83 -1.55 3.91 4.58
CA MET A 83 -3.00 3.98 4.43
C MET A 83 -3.35 4.31 2.98
N ALA A 84 -4.30 3.58 2.41
CA ALA A 84 -4.84 3.90 1.11
C ALA A 84 -5.41 5.32 1.13
N ARG A 85 -5.07 6.11 0.12
CA ARG A 85 -5.42 7.53 0.07
C ARG A 85 -5.83 7.95 -1.32
N LYS A 86 -6.60 9.03 -1.38
CA LYS A 86 -6.91 9.72 -2.62
C LYS A 86 -6.63 11.21 -2.47
N GLU A 87 -6.25 11.84 -3.54
CA GLU A 87 -6.04 13.27 -3.60
C GLU A 87 -7.34 13.94 -4.09
N VAL A 88 -7.86 14.89 -3.30
CA VAL A 88 -9.13 15.55 -3.59
C VAL A 88 -8.96 17.02 -3.99
N GLY A 89 -7.73 17.51 -4.05
CA GLY A 89 -7.41 18.87 -4.43
C GLY A 89 -6.07 19.27 -3.87
N TYR A 90 -5.79 20.56 -3.89
CA TYR A 90 -4.55 21.14 -3.36
C TYR A 90 -4.89 22.26 -2.39
N ILE A 91 -4.00 22.45 -1.40
CA ILE A 91 -4.11 23.60 -0.51
C ILE A 91 -3.82 24.86 -1.32
N ASP A 92 -4.68 25.87 -1.18
CA ASP A 92 -4.59 27.14 -1.93
C ASP A 92 -3.19 27.73 -1.90
N GLY A 93 -2.66 28.08 -3.08
CA GLY A 93 -1.35 28.68 -3.22
C GLY A 93 -0.18 27.73 -3.05
N THR A 94 -0.42 26.43 -2.94
CA THR A 94 0.62 25.41 -2.77
C THR A 94 0.45 24.26 -3.75
N ARG A 95 1.48 23.39 -3.83
CA ARG A 95 1.42 22.11 -4.54
C ARG A 95 1.15 20.95 -3.60
N GLN A 96 0.84 21.25 -2.34
CA GLN A 96 0.56 20.22 -1.35
C GLN A 96 -0.85 19.67 -1.56
N PRO A 97 -1.01 18.34 -1.82
CA PRO A 97 -2.32 17.76 -2.02
C PRO A 97 -3.12 17.70 -0.73
N ILE A 98 -4.44 17.80 -0.87
CA ILE A 98 -5.38 17.48 0.20
C ILE A 98 -5.66 15.99 0.11
N LEU A 99 -5.38 15.25 1.19
CA LEU A 99 -5.49 13.79 1.22
C LEU A 99 -6.68 13.36 2.06
N GLU A 100 -7.38 12.36 1.57
CA GLU A 100 -8.45 11.66 2.29
C GLU A 100 -8.21 10.16 2.24
N LEU A 101 -8.91 9.43 3.10
CA LEU A 101 -8.88 7.97 3.06
C LEU A 101 -9.43 7.47 1.72
N GLY A 102 -8.78 6.49 1.14
CA GLY A 102 -9.14 5.94 -0.15
C GLY A 102 -9.37 4.44 -0.12
N THR A 103 -9.79 3.92 -1.27
CA THR A 103 -9.93 2.48 -1.51
C THR A 103 -8.62 1.90 -2.04
N LEU A 104 -8.56 0.57 -2.15
CA LEU A 104 -7.42 -0.08 -2.81
C LEU A 104 -7.27 0.41 -4.26
N GLU A 105 -8.38 0.58 -4.97
CA GLU A 105 -8.36 1.10 -6.34
C GLU A 105 -7.77 2.51 -6.39
N ASP A 106 -8.15 3.39 -5.46
CA ASP A 106 -7.56 4.73 -5.37
C ASP A 106 -6.05 4.68 -5.19
N ASP A 107 -5.57 3.78 -4.33
CA ASP A 107 -4.14 3.62 -4.06
C ASP A 107 -3.40 3.10 -5.29
N LEU A 108 -3.93 2.09 -5.97
CA LEU A 108 -3.29 1.51 -7.14
C LEU A 108 -3.30 2.45 -8.34
N THR A 109 -4.36 3.23 -8.50
CA THR A 109 -4.52 4.17 -9.63
C THR A 109 -3.46 5.26 -9.63
N ARG A 110 -2.98 5.70 -8.47
CA ARG A 110 -1.96 6.75 -8.34
C ARG A 110 -0.53 6.28 -8.56
N ARG A 111 -0.31 5.00 -8.81
CA ARG A 111 1.03 4.44 -9.02
C ARG A 111 1.59 4.87 -10.37
N ASP A 112 2.92 4.82 -10.51
CA ASP A 112 3.62 5.25 -11.72
C ASP A 112 3.32 4.37 -12.93
N PHE A 113 3.43 3.04 -12.79
CA PHE A 113 3.20 2.09 -13.87
C PHE A 113 2.27 0.97 -13.46
N THR A 114 1.55 0.40 -14.41
CA THR A 114 0.63 -0.72 -14.17
C THR A 114 1.32 -1.95 -13.57
N LEU A 115 2.58 -2.20 -13.96
CA LEU A 115 3.36 -3.31 -13.41
C LEU A 115 3.73 -3.10 -11.93
N ASN A 116 3.64 -1.89 -11.42
CA ASN A 116 3.80 -1.55 -10.00
C ASN A 116 2.46 -1.32 -9.30
N ALA A 117 1.34 -1.41 -10.02
CA ALA A 117 -0.01 -1.28 -9.48
C ALA A 117 -0.65 -2.66 -9.24
N LEU A 118 0.14 -3.60 -8.79
CA LEU A 118 -0.28 -4.95 -8.42
C LEU A 118 -0.40 -5.04 -6.92
N ALA A 119 -1.41 -5.76 -6.45
CA ALA A 119 -1.61 -6.03 -5.03
C ALA A 119 -1.77 -7.52 -4.79
N LYS A 120 -1.41 -7.98 -3.61
CA LYS A 120 -1.61 -9.37 -3.19
C LYS A 120 -2.28 -9.37 -1.83
N ASP A 121 -3.40 -10.09 -1.71
CA ASP A 121 -4.08 -10.22 -0.44
C ASP A 121 -3.38 -11.25 0.47
N LEU A 122 -3.90 -11.42 1.69
CA LEU A 122 -3.32 -12.34 2.66
C LEU A 122 -3.48 -13.82 2.28
N ASP A 123 -4.39 -14.11 1.36
CA ASP A 123 -4.62 -15.48 0.83
C ASP A 123 -3.73 -15.79 -0.36
N GLY A 124 -2.92 -14.82 -0.81
CA GLY A 124 -2.01 -14.99 -1.93
C GLY A 124 -2.61 -14.66 -3.29
N ASN A 125 -3.83 -14.13 -3.35
CA ASN A 125 -4.47 -13.76 -4.61
C ASN A 125 -3.92 -12.43 -5.12
N ILE A 126 -3.58 -12.40 -6.41
CA ILE A 126 -3.09 -11.18 -7.07
C ILE A 126 -4.28 -10.37 -7.55
N ILE A 127 -4.28 -9.08 -7.21
CA ILE A 127 -5.27 -8.11 -7.67
C ILE A 127 -4.59 -7.23 -8.72
N ASP A 128 -5.07 -7.30 -9.95
CA ASP A 128 -4.45 -6.65 -11.12
C ASP A 128 -5.52 -5.89 -11.90
N LEU A 129 -5.74 -4.63 -11.52
CA LEU A 129 -6.80 -3.80 -12.08
C LEU A 129 -6.47 -3.21 -13.46
N PHE A 130 -5.19 -3.16 -13.82
CA PHE A 130 -4.71 -2.43 -15.01
C PHE A 130 -3.87 -3.31 -15.96
N ASP A 131 -4.04 -4.62 -15.89
CA ASP A 131 -3.26 -5.56 -16.71
C ASP A 131 -1.73 -5.48 -16.51
N GLY A 132 -1.30 -5.14 -15.29
CA GLY A 132 0.12 -5.01 -14.97
C GLY A 132 0.93 -6.27 -15.23
N GLN A 133 0.34 -7.45 -15.01
CA GLN A 133 1.03 -8.73 -15.28
C GLN A 133 1.29 -8.91 -16.78
N THR A 134 0.33 -8.54 -17.63
CA THR A 134 0.51 -8.58 -19.09
C THR A 134 1.59 -7.61 -19.52
N HIS A 135 1.56 -6.38 -19.03
CA HIS A 135 2.57 -5.37 -19.36
C HIS A 135 3.95 -5.77 -18.86
N LEU A 136 4.04 -6.39 -17.69
CA LEU A 136 5.29 -6.93 -17.15
C LEU A 136 5.85 -8.03 -18.07
N SER A 137 5.01 -8.95 -18.51
CA SER A 137 5.39 -10.03 -19.44
C SER A 137 5.86 -9.48 -20.78
N GLN A 138 5.23 -8.43 -21.29
CA GLN A 138 5.57 -7.77 -22.55
C GLN A 138 6.72 -6.78 -22.41
N LYS A 139 7.18 -6.49 -21.19
CA LYS A 139 8.24 -5.52 -20.88
C LYS A 139 7.89 -4.10 -21.36
N VAL A 140 6.64 -3.70 -21.20
CA VAL A 140 6.17 -2.35 -21.54
C VAL A 140 5.83 -1.55 -20.29
N LEU A 141 6.04 -0.24 -20.34
CA LEU A 141 5.72 0.69 -19.25
C LEU A 141 4.46 1.47 -19.62
N ILE A 142 3.38 1.24 -18.89
CA ILE A 142 2.09 1.90 -19.10
C ILE A 142 1.62 2.47 -17.77
N THR A 143 1.09 3.70 -17.80
CA THR A 143 0.55 4.33 -16.59
C THR A 143 -0.88 3.86 -16.34
N PRO A 144 -1.32 3.74 -15.07
CA PRO A 144 -2.70 3.34 -14.74
C PRO A 144 -3.74 4.35 -15.23
N LEU A 145 -3.37 5.64 -15.27
CA LEU A 145 -4.22 6.70 -15.79
C LEU A 145 -3.72 7.12 -17.18
N ASP A 146 -4.65 7.47 -18.06
CA ASP A 146 -4.28 8.08 -19.35
C ASP A 146 -3.58 9.42 -19.09
N PRO A 147 -2.48 9.69 -19.80
CA PRO A 147 -1.76 10.95 -19.65
C PRO A 147 -2.57 12.16 -20.13
#